data_9851acf72c1027f1db5433e3925c9704
#
_entry.id   9851acf72c1027f1db5433e3925c9704
#
_cell.length_a   1.000
_cell.length_b   1.000
_cell.length_c   1.000
_cell.angle_alpha   90.00
_cell.angle_beta   90.00
_cell.angle_gamma   90.00
#
_symmetry.space_group_name_H-M   'P 1'
#
loop_
_entity.id
_entity.type
_entity.pdbx_description
1 polymer ?
#
loop_
_entity_poly.entity_id
_entity_poly.type
_entity_poly.pdbx_seq_one_letter_code
_entity_poly.pdbx_strand_id
1 'polypeptide(L)'
;GDLDFVVAASEVEPVMEWFVSQSSVESVTAQGTTKSSVRFEGGLQADLRVVPEEQFAFALHHFTGSKEHNVALRQRALARGFSLSEWGLTQKDGADGAEAGAMGHGIKSEAGLFQFLGLTEIPPELREGMGELEAAEAGTLPELLEPSRVRGVFHNHTDASDGRDSLEAMALAAKELGFEYLGLADHSKASFQANGLDDARVLKQLEKVRAYNASESEGAHLFAGIECDILKDGSLDLEDTTLSALDYVVVSVHSAFGMGAAEMTQRVIRAIEHPTTTMLGHPTGRLLLRREAYAIDLAKIIDAAIANQVIIEINANPQRLDLDWRLWRRAAERGLHCAINPDAHGVSGLDYFRAGVNIARKGWLPAEQVLNCRDQAGVERWFAKRQ
;
A
#
# COMPACT_ATOMS: atom_id res chain seq x y z
N GLY A 1 15.94 5.36 6.53
CA GLY A 1 15.82 6.19 5.34
C GLY A 1 15.97 7.66 5.68
N ASP A 2 16.11 8.47 4.70
CA ASP A 2 16.25 9.92 4.74
C ASP A 2 15.15 10.56 3.89
N LEU A 3 14.98 11.86 4.06
CA LEU A 3 14.08 12.69 3.26
C LEU A 3 14.91 13.53 2.31
N ASP A 4 14.59 13.49 1.02
CA ASP A 4 15.18 14.35 0.01
C ASP A 4 14.22 15.47 -0.37
N PHE A 5 14.65 16.71 -0.24
CA PHE A 5 13.94 17.91 -0.68
C PHE A 5 14.67 18.56 -1.84
N VAL A 6 13.92 18.97 -2.85
CA VAL A 6 14.42 19.77 -3.96
C VAL A 6 13.62 21.06 -4.03
N VAL A 7 14.31 22.20 -4.08
CA VAL A 7 13.70 23.52 -4.17
C VAL A 7 14.29 24.29 -5.34
N ALA A 8 13.43 24.94 -6.12
CA ALA A 8 13.87 25.92 -7.11
C ALA A 8 13.98 27.30 -6.49
N ALA A 9 15.16 27.91 -6.54
CA ALA A 9 15.35 29.30 -6.08
C ALA A 9 16.53 29.97 -6.79
N SER A 10 16.41 31.27 -7.02
CA SER A 10 17.49 32.10 -7.53
C SER A 10 18.49 32.47 -6.45
N GLU A 11 18.03 32.61 -5.20
CA GLU A 11 18.86 32.95 -4.02
C GLU A 11 18.91 31.69 -3.13
N VAL A 12 20.07 31.06 -3.08
CA VAL A 12 20.27 29.78 -2.40
C VAL A 12 20.44 29.95 -0.89
N GLU A 13 21.21 30.96 -0.49
CA GLU A 13 21.65 31.16 0.91
C GLU A 13 20.46 31.31 1.89
N PRO A 14 19.44 32.15 1.63
CA PRO A 14 18.31 32.29 2.54
C PRO A 14 17.51 30.97 2.73
N VAL A 15 17.39 30.16 1.68
CA VAL A 15 16.69 28.85 1.74
C VAL A 15 17.49 27.86 2.60
N MET A 16 18.82 27.83 2.42
CA MET A 16 19.70 26.95 3.21
C MET A 16 19.73 27.36 4.68
N GLU A 17 19.84 28.65 4.97
CA GLU A 17 19.81 29.17 6.34
C GLU A 17 18.49 28.86 7.03
N TRP A 18 17.35 29.05 6.33
CA TRP A 18 16.04 28.73 6.85
C TRP A 18 15.93 27.22 7.17
N PHE A 19 16.39 26.36 6.27
CA PHE A 19 16.30 24.92 6.45
C PHE A 19 17.07 24.42 7.69
N VAL A 20 18.30 24.90 7.87
CA VAL A 20 19.14 24.44 8.99
C VAL A 20 18.76 25.08 10.32
N SER A 21 17.99 26.18 10.31
CA SER A 21 17.57 26.92 11.51
C SER A 21 16.24 26.44 12.12
N GLN A 22 15.60 25.41 11.52
CA GLN A 22 14.33 24.92 12.04
C GLN A 22 14.48 24.33 13.44
N SER A 23 13.51 24.61 14.32
CA SER A 23 13.53 24.20 15.72
C SER A 23 13.57 22.68 15.93
N SER A 24 13.11 21.91 14.95
CA SER A 24 13.15 20.45 14.93
C SER A 24 14.51 19.85 14.52
N VAL A 25 15.46 20.68 14.08
CA VAL A 25 16.81 20.24 13.71
C VAL A 25 17.66 20.03 14.97
N GLU A 26 18.04 18.78 15.20
CA GLU A 26 18.96 18.41 16.30
C GLU A 26 20.42 18.74 15.95
N SER A 27 20.81 18.47 14.70
CA SER A 27 22.18 18.75 14.23
C SER A 27 22.24 18.98 12.72
N VAL A 28 23.16 19.85 12.29
CA VAL A 28 23.52 20.06 10.89
C VAL A 28 24.69 19.14 10.56
N THR A 29 24.47 18.16 9.66
CA THR A 29 25.49 17.16 9.30
C THR A 29 26.35 17.61 8.12
N ALA A 30 25.80 18.45 7.24
CA ALA A 30 26.53 19.09 6.16
C ALA A 30 25.85 20.40 5.76
N GLN A 31 26.65 21.41 5.39
CA GLN A 31 26.14 22.67 4.84
C GLN A 31 27.07 23.12 3.71
N GLY A 32 26.56 23.07 2.49
CA GLY A 32 27.25 23.49 1.27
C GLY A 32 26.51 24.61 0.53
N THR A 33 27.04 25.02 -0.61
CA THR A 33 26.45 26.07 -1.44
C THR A 33 25.18 25.69 -2.16
N THR A 34 24.93 24.40 -2.40
CA THR A 34 23.75 23.90 -3.13
C THR A 34 23.06 22.75 -2.42
N LYS A 35 23.67 22.22 -1.33
CA LYS A 35 23.11 21.12 -0.53
C LYS A 35 23.38 21.36 0.95
N SER A 36 22.36 21.13 1.78
CA SER A 36 22.48 21.02 3.23
C SER A 36 21.82 19.73 3.72
N SER A 37 22.40 19.16 4.76
CA SER A 37 21.91 17.93 5.40
C SER A 37 21.71 18.17 6.88
N VAL A 38 20.57 17.77 7.40
CA VAL A 38 20.22 17.90 8.82
C VAL A 38 19.76 16.57 9.40
N ARG A 39 19.84 16.47 10.72
CA ARG A 39 19.21 15.39 11.48
C ARG A 39 18.17 15.99 12.39
N PHE A 40 16.96 15.46 12.33
CA PHE A 40 15.86 15.85 13.19
C PHE A 40 15.88 15.06 14.52
N GLU A 41 15.19 15.57 15.52
CA GLU A 41 14.89 14.81 16.74
C GLU A 41 14.27 13.45 16.36
N GLY A 42 14.75 12.39 17.02
CA GLY A 42 14.38 11.01 16.65
C GLY A 42 15.24 10.36 15.56
N GLY A 43 16.28 11.06 15.05
CA GLY A 43 17.34 10.52 14.21
C GLY A 43 17.04 10.49 12.72
N LEU A 44 15.90 11.01 12.27
CA LEU A 44 15.57 11.10 10.85
C LEU A 44 16.50 12.13 10.17
N GLN A 45 17.17 11.73 9.10
CA GLN A 45 17.98 12.61 8.28
C GLN A 45 17.15 13.25 7.17
N ALA A 46 17.47 14.50 6.83
CA ALA A 46 16.92 15.14 5.65
C ALA A 46 18.01 15.92 4.89
N ASP A 47 17.94 15.82 3.58
CA ASP A 47 18.80 16.49 2.62
C ASP A 47 17.98 17.53 1.83
N LEU A 48 18.44 18.77 1.80
CA LEU A 48 17.88 19.82 0.95
C LEU A 48 18.84 20.14 -0.17
N ARG A 49 18.33 20.19 -1.40
CA ARG A 49 19.02 20.72 -2.57
C ARG A 49 18.28 21.92 -3.12
N VAL A 50 19.03 22.96 -3.43
CA VAL A 50 18.51 24.15 -4.12
C VAL A 50 19.12 24.17 -5.52
N VAL A 51 18.26 24.29 -6.53
CA VAL A 51 18.63 24.30 -7.94
C VAL A 51 17.99 25.51 -8.64
N PRO A 52 18.55 25.99 -9.77
CA PRO A 52 17.87 26.95 -10.63
C PRO A 52 16.56 26.36 -11.18
N GLU A 53 15.58 27.23 -11.50
CA GLU A 53 14.26 26.80 -11.98
C GLU A 53 14.32 25.95 -13.24
N GLU A 54 15.25 26.26 -14.15
CA GLU A 54 15.47 25.49 -15.39
C GLU A 54 15.99 24.07 -15.18
N GLN A 55 16.55 23.78 -13.99
CA GLN A 55 17.04 22.45 -13.62
C GLN A 55 16.05 21.68 -12.75
N PHE A 56 15.00 22.33 -12.23
CA PHE A 56 14.12 21.76 -11.22
C PHE A 56 13.45 20.45 -11.68
N ALA A 57 12.92 20.41 -12.91
CA ALA A 57 12.26 19.20 -13.44
C ALA A 57 13.22 17.99 -13.51
N PHE A 58 14.48 18.23 -13.86
CA PHE A 58 15.51 17.18 -13.95
C PHE A 58 15.97 16.71 -12.57
N ALA A 59 16.17 17.64 -11.66
CA ALA A 59 16.52 17.34 -10.27
C ALA A 59 15.40 16.59 -9.57
N LEU A 60 14.14 17.05 -9.69
CA LEU A 60 12.97 16.40 -9.13
C LEU A 60 12.87 14.95 -9.62
N HIS A 61 12.94 14.74 -10.94
CA HIS A 61 12.94 13.41 -11.52
C HIS A 61 14.07 12.52 -10.97
N HIS A 62 15.29 13.06 -10.94
CA HIS A 62 16.47 12.31 -10.49
C HIS A 62 16.35 11.87 -9.03
N PHE A 63 15.93 12.79 -8.11
CA PHE A 63 15.83 12.51 -6.68
C PHE A 63 14.56 11.74 -6.29
N THR A 64 13.52 11.77 -7.14
CA THR A 64 12.38 10.87 -7.00
C THR A 64 12.77 9.40 -7.22
N GLY A 65 13.67 9.11 -8.15
CA GLY A 65 14.14 7.75 -8.42
C GLY A 65 13.06 6.88 -9.10
N SER A 66 13.10 5.58 -8.98
CA SER A 66 14.17 4.79 -8.33
C SER A 66 15.49 4.84 -9.09
N LYS A 67 16.54 4.24 -8.52
CA LYS A 67 17.83 4.11 -9.21
C LYS A 67 17.66 3.35 -10.53
N GLU A 68 16.93 2.26 -10.52
CA GLU A 68 16.64 1.41 -11.67
C GLU A 68 15.92 2.19 -12.77
N HIS A 69 14.91 2.96 -12.40
CA HIS A 69 14.19 3.85 -13.31
C HIS A 69 15.14 4.89 -13.94
N ASN A 70 15.93 5.57 -13.12
CA ASN A 70 16.88 6.58 -13.58
C ASN A 70 17.91 5.99 -14.55
N VAL A 71 18.41 4.78 -14.29
CA VAL A 71 19.33 4.08 -15.20
C VAL A 71 18.66 3.80 -16.54
N ALA A 72 17.45 3.26 -16.52
CA ALA A 72 16.70 2.94 -17.75
C ALA A 72 16.37 4.19 -18.57
N LEU A 73 15.92 5.28 -17.91
CA LEU A 73 15.62 6.54 -18.61
C LEU A 73 16.88 7.20 -19.19
N ARG A 74 18.02 7.15 -18.49
CA ARG A 74 19.32 7.61 -19.02
C ARG A 74 19.76 6.81 -20.24
N GLN A 75 19.57 5.50 -20.24
CA GLN A 75 19.87 4.65 -21.40
C GLN A 75 18.98 5.02 -22.59
N ARG A 76 17.70 5.29 -22.34
CA ARG A 76 16.77 5.76 -23.38
C ARG A 76 17.20 7.11 -23.96
N ALA A 77 17.61 8.06 -23.12
CA ALA A 77 18.14 9.35 -23.55
C ALA A 77 19.40 9.18 -24.42
N LEU A 78 20.33 8.32 -23.99
CA LEU A 78 21.55 7.99 -24.75
C LEU A 78 21.25 7.38 -26.12
N ALA A 79 20.27 6.50 -26.23
CA ALA A 79 19.84 5.93 -27.51
C ALA A 79 19.24 6.99 -28.47
N ARG A 80 18.82 8.13 -27.95
CA ARG A 80 18.34 9.29 -28.71
C ARG A 80 19.39 10.37 -28.95
N GLY A 81 20.64 10.12 -28.56
CA GLY A 81 21.75 11.04 -28.74
C GLY A 81 21.88 12.11 -27.64
N PHE A 82 21.26 11.89 -26.48
CA PHE A 82 21.30 12.83 -25.34
C PHE A 82 21.92 12.17 -24.10
N SER A 83 22.57 12.98 -23.27
CA SER A 83 22.99 12.62 -21.91
C SER A 83 22.05 13.29 -20.93
N LEU A 84 21.39 12.48 -20.07
CA LEU A 84 20.48 12.95 -19.02
C LEU A 84 21.16 12.91 -17.66
N SER A 85 21.12 14.02 -16.93
CA SER A 85 21.57 14.14 -15.54
C SER A 85 20.56 14.92 -14.70
N GLU A 86 20.84 15.07 -13.41
CA GLU A 86 20.06 15.94 -12.50
C GLU A 86 20.12 17.44 -12.86
N TRP A 87 21.05 17.81 -13.73
CA TRP A 87 21.26 19.20 -14.15
C TRP A 87 20.60 19.51 -15.51
N GLY A 88 20.17 18.50 -16.26
CA GLY A 88 19.55 18.69 -17.57
C GLY A 88 19.89 17.61 -18.59
N LEU A 89 19.50 17.91 -19.83
CA LEU A 89 19.84 17.15 -21.03
C LEU A 89 20.95 17.88 -21.80
N THR A 90 21.98 17.13 -22.21
CA THR A 90 23.02 17.61 -23.10
C THR A 90 23.06 16.73 -24.35
N GLN A 91 23.21 17.34 -25.52
CA GLN A 91 23.40 16.59 -26.75
C GLN A 91 24.77 15.94 -26.73
N LYS A 92 24.87 14.64 -27.05
CA LYS A 92 26.16 13.98 -27.28
C LYS A 92 26.78 14.52 -28.56
N ASP A 93 28.06 14.88 -28.50
CA ASP A 93 28.80 15.44 -29.62
C ASP A 93 28.60 14.61 -30.89
N GLY A 94 28.09 15.28 -31.93
CA GLY A 94 28.25 14.81 -33.30
C GLY A 94 29.73 14.93 -33.69
N ALA A 95 30.14 14.25 -34.73
CA ALA A 95 31.55 14.11 -35.21
C ALA A 95 32.30 15.43 -35.48
N ASP A 96 31.76 16.58 -35.22
CA ASP A 96 32.28 17.91 -35.60
C ASP A 96 32.65 18.84 -34.42
N GLY A 97 32.80 18.32 -33.18
CA GLY A 97 33.38 19.09 -32.05
C GLY A 97 32.65 20.37 -31.67
N ALA A 98 31.36 20.49 -31.96
CA ALA A 98 30.55 21.58 -31.47
C ALA A 98 30.33 21.40 -29.96
N GLU A 99 30.59 22.44 -29.17
CA GLU A 99 30.34 22.45 -27.73
C GLU A 99 28.93 21.93 -27.45
N ALA A 100 28.83 20.88 -26.62
CA ALA A 100 27.58 20.28 -26.21
C ALA A 100 26.74 21.34 -25.49
N GLY A 101 25.88 22.02 -26.24
CA GLY A 101 24.97 23.00 -25.68
C GLY A 101 23.97 22.30 -24.75
N ALA A 102 23.82 22.79 -23.54
CA ALA A 102 22.77 22.32 -22.61
C ALA A 102 21.41 22.49 -23.29
N MET A 103 20.83 21.39 -23.81
CA MET A 103 19.49 21.37 -24.38
C MET A 103 18.51 20.88 -23.33
N GLY A 104 18.13 21.79 -22.45
CA GLY A 104 16.96 21.66 -21.60
C GLY A 104 15.95 22.76 -21.88
N HIS A 105 16.22 23.55 -22.92
CA HIS A 105 15.43 24.74 -23.25
C HIS A 105 13.99 24.37 -23.60
N GLY A 106 13.08 24.65 -22.67
CA GLY A 106 11.63 24.42 -22.80
C GLY A 106 11.09 23.27 -21.93
N ILE A 107 11.91 22.40 -21.35
CA ILE A 107 11.47 21.37 -20.42
C ILE A 107 11.35 21.98 -19.02
N LYS A 108 10.10 22.24 -18.60
CA LYS A 108 9.78 22.88 -17.31
C LYS A 108 9.09 21.95 -16.30
N SER A 109 8.85 20.68 -16.70
CA SER A 109 8.17 19.68 -15.89
C SER A 109 8.66 18.28 -16.22
N GLU A 110 8.42 17.33 -15.32
CA GLU A 110 8.68 15.92 -15.58
C GLU A 110 7.89 15.41 -16.78
N ALA A 111 6.62 15.81 -16.93
CA ALA A 111 5.81 15.51 -18.12
C ALA A 111 6.49 15.94 -19.43
N GLY A 112 7.10 17.14 -19.44
CA GLY A 112 7.87 17.62 -20.59
C GLY A 112 9.13 16.78 -20.86
N LEU A 113 9.81 16.30 -19.81
CA LEU A 113 10.95 15.39 -19.92
C LEU A 113 10.55 14.05 -20.54
N PHE A 114 9.47 13.42 -20.04
CA PHE A 114 8.95 12.17 -20.59
C PHE A 114 8.51 12.34 -22.05
N GLN A 115 7.76 13.40 -22.36
CA GLN A 115 7.34 13.70 -23.71
C GLN A 115 8.52 13.89 -24.68
N PHE A 116 9.57 14.61 -24.27
CA PHE A 116 10.79 14.77 -25.06
C PHE A 116 11.44 13.42 -25.36
N LEU A 117 11.42 12.49 -24.41
CA LEU A 117 11.93 11.13 -24.57
C LEU A 117 10.92 10.17 -25.25
N GLY A 118 9.80 10.69 -25.78
CA GLY A 118 8.77 9.92 -26.49
C GLY A 118 8.01 8.94 -25.59
N LEU A 119 7.71 9.37 -24.36
CA LEU A 119 6.97 8.62 -23.36
C LEU A 119 5.77 9.41 -22.86
N THR A 120 4.71 8.73 -22.48
CA THR A 120 3.71 9.28 -21.57
C THR A 120 4.34 9.49 -20.20
N GLU A 121 3.92 10.53 -19.48
CA GLU A 121 4.39 10.76 -18.11
C GLU A 121 4.18 9.53 -17.24
N ILE A 122 5.24 9.12 -16.55
CA ILE A 122 5.20 7.99 -15.62
C ILE A 122 5.03 8.53 -14.21
N PRO A 123 3.92 8.19 -13.53
CA PRO A 123 3.72 8.58 -12.13
C PRO A 123 4.87 8.11 -11.23
N PRO A 124 5.26 8.89 -10.21
CA PRO A 124 6.36 8.54 -9.30
C PRO A 124 6.25 7.14 -8.69
N GLU A 125 5.03 6.72 -8.33
CA GLU A 125 4.77 5.42 -7.71
C GLU A 125 5.16 4.23 -8.60
N LEU A 126 5.16 4.43 -9.92
CA LEU A 126 5.46 3.37 -10.90
C LEU A 126 6.93 3.31 -11.31
N ARG A 127 7.77 4.25 -10.87
CA ARG A 127 9.18 4.37 -11.29
C ARG A 127 10.10 3.40 -10.53
N GLU A 128 9.87 2.10 -10.68
CA GLU A 128 10.57 1.05 -9.91
C GLU A 128 11.33 0.04 -10.80
N GLY A 129 11.50 0.33 -12.09
CA GLY A 129 12.18 -0.58 -13.01
C GLY A 129 11.39 -1.86 -13.31
N MET A 130 10.06 -1.77 -13.26
CA MET A 130 9.15 -2.91 -13.47
C MET A 130 8.48 -2.93 -14.85
N GLY A 131 9.09 -2.28 -15.85
CA GLY A 131 8.57 -2.20 -17.22
C GLY A 131 7.69 -0.98 -17.46
N GLU A 132 7.82 0.03 -16.63
CA GLU A 132 7.05 1.28 -16.76
C GLU A 132 7.44 2.10 -17.99
N LEU A 133 8.69 2.00 -18.48
CA LEU A 133 9.11 2.70 -19.70
C LEU A 133 8.43 2.11 -20.93
N GLU A 134 8.40 0.77 -21.01
CA GLU A 134 7.74 0.05 -22.10
C GLU A 134 6.23 0.31 -22.09
N ALA A 135 5.62 0.31 -20.91
CA ALA A 135 4.20 0.62 -20.74
C ALA A 135 3.87 2.08 -21.12
N ALA A 136 4.74 3.03 -20.75
CA ALA A 136 4.59 4.44 -21.12
C ALA A 136 4.74 4.66 -22.62
N GLU A 137 5.65 3.95 -23.29
CA GLU A 137 5.83 3.99 -24.74
C GLU A 137 4.63 3.39 -25.48
N ALA A 138 4.07 2.30 -24.95
CA ALA A 138 2.89 1.62 -25.50
C ALA A 138 1.55 2.31 -25.14
N GLY A 139 1.54 3.30 -24.23
CA GLY A 139 0.31 3.92 -23.72
C GLY A 139 -0.55 2.97 -22.87
N THR A 140 0.09 2.02 -22.16
CA THR A 140 -0.58 0.98 -21.36
C THR A 140 -0.29 1.11 -19.86
N LEU A 141 0.13 2.30 -19.40
CA LEU A 141 0.23 2.57 -17.96
C LEU A 141 -1.15 2.41 -17.30
N PRO A 142 -1.25 1.84 -16.09
CA PRO A 142 -2.52 1.70 -15.40
C PRO A 142 -3.06 3.07 -14.96
N GLU A 143 -4.38 3.20 -14.90
CA GLU A 143 -5.01 4.27 -14.13
C GLU A 143 -4.76 3.99 -12.65
N LEU A 144 -4.08 4.92 -11.98
CA LEU A 144 -3.73 4.76 -10.57
C LEU A 144 -4.96 4.90 -9.68
N LEU A 145 -5.07 4.02 -8.71
CA LEU A 145 -6.16 4.04 -7.73
C LEU A 145 -6.11 5.33 -6.91
N GLU A 146 -7.24 6.04 -6.85
CA GLU A 146 -7.41 7.22 -6.00
C GLU A 146 -8.13 6.86 -4.69
N PRO A 147 -7.78 7.49 -3.54
CA PRO A 147 -8.45 7.24 -2.26
C PRO A 147 -9.96 7.40 -2.31
N SER A 148 -10.46 8.32 -3.14
CA SER A 148 -11.90 8.58 -3.35
C SER A 148 -12.66 7.41 -4.00
N ARG A 149 -11.95 6.43 -4.59
CA ARG A 149 -12.55 5.22 -5.17
C ARG A 149 -12.83 4.14 -4.12
N VAL A 150 -12.25 4.27 -2.92
CA VAL A 150 -12.47 3.34 -1.81
C VAL A 150 -13.79 3.66 -1.14
N ARG A 151 -14.75 2.73 -1.21
CA ARG A 151 -16.12 2.92 -0.72
C ARG A 151 -16.35 2.31 0.66
N GLY A 152 -15.40 1.56 1.18
CA GLY A 152 -15.41 0.97 2.51
C GLY A 152 -14.19 0.09 2.73
N VAL A 153 -13.99 -0.34 3.96
CA VAL A 153 -12.82 -1.14 4.37
C VAL A 153 -13.25 -2.32 5.23
N PHE A 154 -12.44 -3.37 5.24
CA PHE A 154 -12.65 -4.59 6.02
C PHE A 154 -11.55 -4.74 7.07
N HIS A 155 -11.61 -5.83 7.86
CA HIS A 155 -10.60 -6.17 8.86
C HIS A 155 -10.41 -5.05 9.89
N ASN A 156 -11.48 -4.75 10.64
CA ASN A 156 -11.46 -3.77 11.71
C ASN A 156 -11.95 -4.39 13.01
N HIS A 157 -11.32 -4.01 14.12
CA HIS A 157 -11.55 -4.54 15.45
C HIS A 157 -12.38 -3.56 16.28
N THR A 158 -13.21 -4.12 17.18
CA THR A 158 -14.03 -3.36 18.10
C THR A 158 -13.67 -3.69 19.56
N ASP A 159 -14.34 -3.04 20.50
CA ASP A 159 -14.27 -3.34 21.93
C ASP A 159 -14.78 -4.75 22.30
N ALA A 160 -15.28 -5.50 21.33
CA ALA A 160 -15.61 -6.91 21.53
C ALA A 160 -14.35 -7.78 21.67
N SER A 161 -13.24 -7.45 21.00
CA SER A 161 -11.93 -8.09 21.17
C SER A 161 -10.94 -7.11 21.82
N ASP A 162 -10.01 -6.56 21.07
CA ASP A 162 -8.93 -5.67 21.54
C ASP A 162 -8.97 -4.27 20.90
N GLY A 163 -9.99 -3.98 20.12
CA GLY A 163 -10.27 -2.63 19.65
C GLY A 163 -10.71 -1.71 20.81
N ARG A 164 -10.60 -0.41 20.59
CA ARG A 164 -10.86 0.62 21.62
C ARG A 164 -12.28 1.17 21.57
N ASP A 165 -12.89 1.08 20.40
CA ASP A 165 -14.17 1.77 20.11
C ASP A 165 -15.27 0.76 19.83
N SER A 166 -16.52 1.11 20.14
CA SER A 166 -17.68 0.27 19.88
C SER A 166 -17.96 0.16 18.36
N LEU A 167 -18.77 -0.82 17.97
CA LEU A 167 -19.17 -0.98 16.57
C LEU A 167 -19.90 0.26 16.04
N GLU A 168 -20.71 0.94 16.88
CA GLU A 168 -21.43 2.15 16.50
C GLU A 168 -20.45 3.32 16.23
N ALA A 169 -19.46 3.50 17.11
CA ALA A 169 -18.46 4.55 16.96
C ALA A 169 -17.61 4.31 15.69
N MET A 170 -17.23 3.06 15.43
CA MET A 170 -16.48 2.68 14.21
C MET A 170 -17.32 2.92 12.96
N ALA A 171 -18.61 2.57 12.96
CA ALA A 171 -19.50 2.79 11.82
C ALA A 171 -19.76 4.28 11.54
N LEU A 172 -19.90 5.11 12.58
CA LEU A 172 -20.04 6.55 12.44
C LEU A 172 -18.78 7.18 11.85
N ALA A 173 -17.61 6.85 12.39
CA ALA A 173 -16.32 7.35 11.89
C ALA A 173 -16.07 6.90 10.44
N ALA A 174 -16.44 5.68 10.07
CA ALA A 174 -16.38 5.21 8.68
C ALA A 174 -17.24 6.08 7.75
N LYS A 175 -18.44 6.44 8.19
CA LYS A 175 -19.34 7.35 7.44
C LYS A 175 -18.76 8.75 7.29
N GLU A 176 -18.12 9.29 8.32
CA GLU A 176 -17.46 10.59 8.27
C GLU A 176 -16.28 10.60 7.29
N LEU A 177 -15.60 9.47 7.10
CA LEU A 177 -14.57 9.27 6.06
C LEU A 177 -15.15 9.11 4.64
N GLY A 178 -16.49 9.06 4.51
CA GLY A 178 -17.20 8.90 3.24
C GLY A 178 -17.41 7.44 2.83
N PHE A 179 -17.20 6.48 3.72
CA PHE A 179 -17.43 5.07 3.44
C PHE A 179 -18.92 4.72 3.46
N GLU A 180 -19.34 3.85 2.55
CA GLU A 180 -20.69 3.28 2.50
C GLU A 180 -20.84 2.12 3.48
N TYR A 181 -19.77 1.38 3.69
CA TYR A 181 -19.74 0.19 4.54
C TYR A 181 -18.43 0.06 5.31
N LEU A 182 -18.51 -0.71 6.39
CA LEU A 182 -17.38 -1.11 7.23
C LEU A 182 -17.49 -2.61 7.55
N GLY A 183 -16.45 -3.37 7.32
CA GLY A 183 -16.35 -4.77 7.73
C GLY A 183 -15.69 -4.90 9.09
N LEU A 184 -16.38 -5.50 10.06
CA LEU A 184 -15.83 -5.86 11.37
C LEU A 184 -15.19 -7.25 11.29
N ALA A 185 -14.04 -7.43 11.95
CA ALA A 185 -13.30 -8.69 11.99
C ALA A 185 -12.52 -8.80 13.31
N ASP A 186 -13.24 -8.81 14.42
CA ASP A 186 -12.65 -9.05 15.75
C ASP A 186 -11.89 -10.37 15.80
N HIS A 187 -10.90 -10.50 16.68
CA HIS A 187 -10.11 -11.72 16.80
C HIS A 187 -10.92 -12.92 17.29
N SER A 188 -10.60 -14.12 16.79
CA SER A 188 -11.16 -15.38 17.24
C SER A 188 -10.43 -15.95 18.47
N LYS A 189 -10.98 -16.98 19.09
CA LYS A 189 -10.63 -17.48 20.44
C LYS A 189 -9.17 -17.90 20.65
N ALA A 190 -8.43 -18.31 19.60
CA ALA A 190 -7.03 -18.65 19.74
C ALA A 190 -6.13 -17.43 20.02
N SER A 191 -6.57 -16.24 19.65
CA SER A 191 -5.93 -14.96 20.01
C SER A 191 -6.41 -14.47 21.38
N PHE A 192 -6.20 -15.27 22.44
CA PHE A 192 -6.67 -15.01 23.79
C PHE A 192 -6.10 -13.71 24.39
N GLN A 193 -4.89 -13.28 24.01
CA GLN A 193 -4.29 -12.02 24.45
C GLN A 193 -5.05 -10.80 23.93
N ALA A 194 -5.70 -10.96 22.78
CA ALA A 194 -6.59 -9.96 22.17
C ALA A 194 -8.05 -10.11 22.62
N ASN A 195 -8.35 -10.84 23.70
CA ASN A 195 -9.70 -11.14 24.15
C ASN A 195 -10.57 -11.79 23.06
N GLY A 196 -9.96 -12.63 22.20
CA GLY A 196 -10.62 -13.23 21.04
C GLY A 196 -11.96 -13.92 21.35
N LEU A 197 -12.87 -13.87 20.40
CA LEU A 197 -14.25 -14.33 20.53
C LEU A 197 -14.35 -15.84 20.32
N ASP A 198 -15.04 -16.53 21.21
CA ASP A 198 -15.54 -17.89 20.98
C ASP A 198 -16.81 -17.87 20.09
N ASP A 199 -17.25 -19.05 19.69
CA ASP A 199 -18.41 -19.25 18.80
C ASP A 199 -19.65 -18.50 19.30
N ALA A 200 -19.94 -18.56 20.61
CA ALA A 200 -21.12 -17.91 21.20
C ALA A 200 -21.00 -16.38 21.14
N ARG A 201 -19.81 -15.83 21.40
CA ARG A 201 -19.55 -14.39 21.32
C ARG A 201 -19.60 -13.89 19.88
N VAL A 202 -19.09 -14.65 18.91
CA VAL A 202 -19.18 -14.33 17.48
C VAL A 202 -20.65 -14.23 17.05
N LEU A 203 -21.47 -15.23 17.35
CA LEU A 203 -22.90 -15.21 17.03
C LEU A 203 -23.64 -14.04 17.69
N LYS A 204 -23.30 -13.72 18.94
CA LYS A 204 -23.86 -12.55 19.63
C LYS A 204 -23.44 -11.22 18.96
N GLN A 205 -22.20 -11.13 18.45
CA GLN A 205 -21.75 -9.96 17.70
C GLN A 205 -22.48 -9.86 16.36
N LEU A 206 -22.67 -10.97 15.65
CA LEU A 206 -23.48 -11.02 14.44
C LEU A 206 -24.90 -10.47 14.68
N GLU A 207 -25.56 -10.86 15.78
CA GLU A 207 -26.87 -10.33 16.15
C GLU A 207 -26.84 -8.81 16.34
N LYS A 208 -25.82 -8.28 17.01
CA LYS A 208 -25.65 -6.82 17.19
C LYS A 208 -25.47 -6.10 15.85
N VAL A 209 -24.64 -6.62 14.95
CA VAL A 209 -24.43 -6.06 13.61
C VAL A 209 -25.74 -6.06 12.81
N ARG A 210 -26.49 -7.16 12.84
CA ARG A 210 -27.81 -7.26 12.17
C ARG A 210 -28.81 -6.26 12.75
N ALA A 211 -28.86 -6.11 14.09
CA ALA A 211 -29.71 -5.13 14.76
C ALA A 211 -29.31 -3.69 14.42
N TYR A 212 -28.01 -3.39 14.37
CA TYR A 212 -27.50 -2.10 13.95
C TYR A 212 -27.94 -1.75 12.53
N ASN A 213 -27.73 -2.65 11.57
CA ASN A 213 -28.12 -2.42 10.17
C ASN A 213 -29.65 -2.31 9.98
N ALA A 214 -30.45 -2.90 10.85
CA ALA A 214 -31.91 -2.79 10.83
C ALA A 214 -32.44 -1.52 11.50
N SER A 215 -31.60 -0.79 12.22
CA SER A 215 -31.95 0.48 12.86
C SER A 215 -31.81 1.66 11.90
N GLU A 216 -32.40 2.83 12.25
CA GLU A 216 -32.15 4.10 11.56
C GLU A 216 -30.80 4.71 11.97
N SER A 217 -29.69 3.94 11.82
CA SER A 217 -28.37 4.41 12.18
C SER A 217 -27.83 5.42 11.17
N GLU A 218 -27.09 6.43 11.64
CA GLU A 218 -26.47 7.45 10.80
C GLU A 218 -25.10 6.99 10.22
N GLY A 219 -24.55 5.88 10.70
CA GLY A 219 -23.24 5.36 10.31
C GLY A 219 -23.22 4.57 9.01
N ALA A 220 -22.07 4.03 8.65
CA ALA A 220 -21.90 3.15 7.52
C ALA A 220 -22.58 1.79 7.77
N HIS A 221 -22.98 1.10 6.69
CA HIS A 221 -23.45 -0.29 6.77
C HIS A 221 -22.36 -1.22 7.31
N LEU A 222 -22.69 -2.13 8.22
CA LEU A 222 -21.73 -3.06 8.80
C LEU A 222 -21.81 -4.45 8.17
N PHE A 223 -20.66 -4.98 7.72
CA PHE A 223 -20.50 -6.39 7.41
C PHE A 223 -19.97 -7.15 8.62
N ALA A 224 -20.63 -8.23 8.98
CA ALA A 224 -20.23 -9.10 10.09
C ALA A 224 -19.19 -10.10 9.63
N GLY A 225 -17.95 -9.97 10.09
CA GLY A 225 -16.86 -10.89 9.83
C GLY A 225 -16.13 -11.27 11.11
N ILE A 226 -15.05 -12.01 10.93
CA ILE A 226 -14.12 -12.42 11.98
C ILE A 226 -12.71 -12.51 11.41
N GLU A 227 -11.69 -12.12 12.19
CA GLU A 227 -10.32 -12.52 11.95
C GLU A 227 -10.06 -13.85 12.67
N CYS A 228 -10.17 -14.95 11.89
CA CYS A 228 -10.07 -16.31 12.39
C CYS A 228 -8.62 -16.80 12.37
N ASP A 229 -8.13 -17.30 13.49
CA ASP A 229 -6.80 -17.87 13.60
C ASP A 229 -6.65 -19.15 12.77
N ILE A 230 -5.57 -19.22 11.99
CA ILE A 230 -5.12 -20.45 11.34
C ILE A 230 -4.30 -21.26 12.37
N LEU A 231 -4.81 -22.40 12.81
CA LEU A 231 -4.13 -23.27 13.76
C LEU A 231 -2.89 -23.92 13.14
N LYS A 232 -2.02 -24.53 13.95
CA LYS A 232 -0.76 -25.12 13.46
C LYS A 232 -0.93 -26.15 12.35
N ASP A 233 -2.02 -26.89 12.36
CA ASP A 233 -2.35 -27.89 11.35
C ASP A 233 -3.07 -27.32 10.10
N GLY A 234 -3.34 -26.01 10.11
CA GLY A 234 -4.04 -25.29 9.04
C GLY A 234 -5.58 -25.29 9.16
N SER A 235 -6.15 -25.88 10.20
CA SER A 235 -7.58 -25.72 10.51
C SER A 235 -7.87 -24.34 11.08
N LEU A 236 -9.14 -23.94 11.02
CA LEU A 236 -9.62 -22.69 11.62
C LEU A 236 -10.07 -22.95 13.07
N ASP A 237 -9.97 -21.96 13.93
CA ASP A 237 -10.22 -22.12 15.37
C ASP A 237 -11.67 -21.93 15.82
N LEU A 238 -12.60 -21.74 14.86
CA LEU A 238 -14.05 -21.66 15.09
C LEU A 238 -14.79 -22.77 14.34
N GLU A 239 -16.01 -23.07 14.76
CA GLU A 239 -16.85 -24.08 14.13
C GLU A 239 -17.35 -23.62 12.77
N ASP A 240 -17.45 -24.55 11.79
CA ASP A 240 -17.90 -24.27 10.43
C ASP A 240 -19.28 -23.62 10.40
N THR A 241 -20.17 -24.00 11.31
CA THR A 241 -21.51 -23.44 11.44
C THR A 241 -21.49 -21.96 11.86
N THR A 242 -20.55 -21.57 12.72
CA THR A 242 -20.32 -20.18 13.11
C THR A 242 -19.75 -19.38 11.95
N LEU A 243 -18.71 -19.91 11.29
CA LEU A 243 -18.06 -19.23 10.17
C LEU A 243 -19.04 -19.03 8.99
N SER A 244 -19.89 -20.01 8.70
CA SER A 244 -20.87 -19.95 7.61
C SER A 244 -22.02 -18.96 7.87
N ALA A 245 -22.24 -18.53 9.11
CA ALA A 245 -23.24 -17.52 9.45
C ALA A 245 -22.79 -16.09 9.17
N LEU A 246 -21.48 -15.88 9.02
CA LEU A 246 -20.87 -14.56 8.81
C LEU A 246 -20.94 -14.12 7.34
N ASP A 247 -20.82 -12.81 7.12
CA ASP A 247 -20.76 -12.26 5.76
C ASP A 247 -19.41 -12.57 5.09
N TYR A 248 -18.31 -12.60 5.87
CA TYR A 248 -16.97 -12.89 5.39
C TYR A 248 -16.06 -13.36 6.53
N VAL A 249 -14.97 -14.04 6.17
CA VAL A 249 -13.96 -14.56 7.11
C VAL A 249 -12.57 -14.16 6.62
N VAL A 250 -11.83 -13.43 7.45
CA VAL A 250 -10.40 -13.19 7.28
C VAL A 250 -9.66 -14.28 8.04
N VAL A 251 -8.73 -15.00 7.40
CA VAL A 251 -7.91 -16.01 8.07
C VAL A 251 -6.49 -15.49 8.24
N SER A 252 -5.92 -15.64 9.44
CA SER A 252 -4.63 -15.03 9.78
C SER A 252 -3.75 -15.95 10.62
N VAL A 253 -2.43 -15.77 10.52
CA VAL A 253 -1.43 -16.48 11.34
C VAL A 253 -0.98 -15.59 12.48
N HIS A 254 -1.30 -15.97 13.74
CA HIS A 254 -0.85 -15.25 14.93
C HIS A 254 0.07 -16.06 15.84
N SER A 255 0.38 -17.30 15.49
CA SER A 255 1.20 -18.18 16.31
C SER A 255 2.16 -19.03 15.47
N ALA A 256 3.14 -19.64 16.14
CA ALA A 256 4.09 -20.58 15.53
C ALA A 256 4.87 -19.99 14.32
N PHE A 257 5.28 -18.72 14.41
CA PHE A 257 6.04 -18.01 13.36
C PHE A 257 7.37 -18.66 12.98
N GLY A 258 7.93 -19.55 13.82
CA GLY A 258 9.17 -20.26 13.56
C GLY A 258 9.02 -21.55 12.74
N MET A 259 7.86 -21.83 12.17
CA MET A 259 7.65 -23.00 11.28
C MET A 259 8.52 -22.88 10.02
N GLY A 260 8.96 -24.04 9.48
CA GLY A 260 9.68 -24.09 8.21
C GLY A 260 8.79 -23.63 7.04
N ALA A 261 9.42 -23.08 5.97
CA ALA A 261 8.69 -22.51 4.84
C ALA A 261 7.67 -23.48 4.21
N ALA A 262 8.04 -24.76 4.02
CA ALA A 262 7.15 -25.75 3.44
C ALA A 262 5.94 -26.04 4.33
N GLU A 263 6.17 -26.16 5.64
CA GLU A 263 5.11 -26.42 6.63
C GLU A 263 4.16 -25.24 6.77
N MET A 264 4.71 -24.00 6.90
CA MET A 264 3.91 -22.78 6.95
C MET A 264 3.07 -22.61 5.66
N THR A 265 3.66 -22.87 4.51
CA THR A 265 2.95 -22.81 3.23
C THR A 265 1.76 -23.76 3.17
N GLN A 266 1.95 -25.04 3.59
CA GLN A 266 0.87 -26.02 3.65
C GLN A 266 -0.22 -25.64 4.65
N ARG A 267 0.16 -25.12 5.82
CA ARG A 267 -0.74 -24.59 6.84
C ARG A 267 -1.67 -23.51 6.28
N VAL A 268 -1.12 -22.54 5.60
CA VAL A 268 -1.88 -21.41 5.03
C VAL A 268 -2.72 -21.85 3.82
N ILE A 269 -2.19 -22.72 2.94
CA ILE A 269 -2.96 -23.28 1.80
C ILE A 269 -4.20 -24.00 2.32
N ARG A 270 -4.07 -24.84 3.35
CA ARG A 270 -5.22 -25.55 3.93
C ARG A 270 -6.31 -24.59 4.43
N ALA A 271 -5.92 -23.47 5.05
CA ALA A 271 -6.88 -22.46 5.46
C ALA A 271 -7.52 -21.71 4.28
N ILE A 272 -6.76 -21.46 3.21
CA ILE A 272 -7.27 -20.86 1.96
C ILE A 272 -8.30 -21.80 1.29
N GLU A 273 -8.07 -23.11 1.33
CA GLU A 273 -8.96 -24.13 0.76
C GLU A 273 -10.25 -24.32 1.58
N HIS A 274 -10.33 -23.75 2.77
CA HIS A 274 -11.53 -23.85 3.60
C HIS A 274 -12.70 -23.08 2.92
N PRO A 275 -13.90 -23.67 2.79
CA PRO A 275 -14.98 -23.06 2.00
C PRO A 275 -15.46 -21.71 2.52
N THR A 276 -15.35 -21.44 3.81
CA THR A 276 -15.77 -20.17 4.42
C THR A 276 -14.71 -19.08 4.32
N THR A 277 -13.46 -19.40 3.98
CA THR A 277 -12.37 -18.40 3.89
C THR A 277 -12.63 -17.42 2.76
N THR A 278 -12.74 -16.14 3.08
CA THR A 278 -12.95 -15.05 2.11
C THR A 278 -11.66 -14.30 1.81
N MET A 279 -10.87 -14.02 2.84
CA MET A 279 -9.64 -13.23 2.75
C MET A 279 -8.52 -13.88 3.54
N LEU A 280 -7.28 -13.74 3.04
CA LEU A 280 -6.06 -14.01 3.80
C LEU A 280 -5.52 -12.69 4.34
N GLY A 281 -5.49 -12.53 5.66
CA GLY A 281 -4.99 -11.35 6.36
C GLY A 281 -3.45 -11.34 6.47
N HIS A 282 -2.83 -10.16 6.44
CA HIS A 282 -1.38 -9.91 6.61
C HIS A 282 -0.49 -11.14 6.31
N PRO A 283 -0.37 -11.53 5.03
CA PRO A 283 0.09 -12.85 4.57
C PRO A 283 1.49 -13.27 5.01
N THR A 284 2.33 -12.34 5.42
CA THR A 284 3.70 -12.61 5.86
C THR A 284 3.90 -12.45 7.38
N GLY A 285 2.92 -11.88 8.07
CA GLY A 285 2.98 -11.59 9.50
C GLY A 285 4.09 -10.63 9.91
N ARG A 286 4.71 -9.92 8.95
CA ARG A 286 5.78 -8.97 9.25
C ARG A 286 5.27 -7.80 10.09
N LEU A 287 6.15 -7.24 10.90
CA LEU A 287 5.99 -5.94 11.54
C LEU A 287 7.22 -5.10 11.21
N LEU A 288 7.07 -4.06 10.41
CA LEU A 288 8.16 -3.20 9.96
C LEU A 288 8.97 -2.68 11.16
N LEU A 289 10.27 -2.78 11.07
CA LEU A 289 11.25 -2.42 12.13
C LEU A 289 11.16 -3.22 13.43
N ARG A 290 10.31 -4.27 13.52
CA ARG A 290 10.11 -5.05 14.75
C ARG A 290 10.20 -6.56 14.55
N ARG A 291 9.61 -7.09 13.47
CA ARG A 291 9.57 -8.54 13.21
C ARG A 291 9.63 -8.81 11.73
N GLU A 292 10.59 -9.62 11.32
CA GLU A 292 10.68 -10.11 9.94
C GLU A 292 9.47 -10.98 9.57
N ALA A 293 9.23 -11.11 8.26
CA ALA A 293 8.26 -12.04 7.73
C ALA A 293 8.61 -13.48 8.14
N TYR A 294 7.61 -14.30 8.46
CA TYR A 294 7.84 -15.73 8.60
C TYR A 294 8.17 -16.38 7.26
N ALA A 295 8.86 -17.52 7.29
CA ALA A 295 9.23 -18.24 6.09
C ALA A 295 7.97 -18.84 5.41
N ILE A 296 7.68 -18.45 4.18
CA ILE A 296 6.51 -18.91 3.39
C ILE A 296 6.79 -18.79 1.90
N ASP A 297 6.25 -19.70 1.09
CA ASP A 297 6.27 -19.63 -0.37
C ASP A 297 5.07 -18.83 -0.89
N LEU A 298 5.27 -17.51 -1.05
CA LEU A 298 4.23 -16.59 -1.49
C LEU A 298 3.70 -16.89 -2.90
N ALA A 299 4.51 -17.49 -3.78
CA ALA A 299 4.04 -17.88 -5.11
C ALA A 299 2.95 -18.96 -5.01
N LYS A 300 3.16 -19.98 -4.18
CA LYS A 300 2.14 -21.02 -3.94
C LYS A 300 0.91 -20.48 -3.21
N ILE A 301 1.08 -19.53 -2.30
CA ILE A 301 -0.04 -18.86 -1.62
C ILE A 301 -0.90 -18.10 -2.62
N ILE A 302 -0.28 -17.33 -3.52
CA ILE A 302 -0.98 -16.60 -4.58
C ILE A 302 -1.70 -17.60 -5.51
N ASP A 303 -1.06 -18.72 -5.89
CA ASP A 303 -1.67 -19.75 -6.71
C ASP A 303 -2.91 -20.34 -6.04
N ALA A 304 -2.81 -20.70 -4.76
CA ALA A 304 -3.93 -21.23 -3.99
C ALA A 304 -5.06 -20.21 -3.83
N ALA A 305 -4.73 -18.94 -3.56
CA ALA A 305 -5.73 -17.88 -3.44
C ALA A 305 -6.51 -17.66 -4.75
N ILE A 306 -5.82 -17.64 -5.89
CA ILE A 306 -6.45 -17.53 -7.22
C ILE A 306 -7.37 -18.73 -7.46
N ALA A 307 -6.87 -19.96 -7.23
CA ALA A 307 -7.61 -21.21 -7.48
C ALA A 307 -8.89 -21.30 -6.63
N ASN A 308 -8.85 -20.80 -5.40
CA ASN A 308 -9.98 -20.82 -4.46
C ASN A 308 -10.76 -19.50 -4.44
N GLN A 309 -10.45 -18.52 -5.29
CA GLN A 309 -11.06 -17.19 -5.31
C GLN A 309 -10.98 -16.45 -3.97
N VAL A 310 -9.96 -16.73 -3.15
CA VAL A 310 -9.68 -16.02 -1.89
C VAL A 310 -8.95 -14.73 -2.20
N ILE A 311 -9.39 -13.64 -1.57
CA ILE A 311 -8.73 -12.34 -1.65
C ILE A 311 -7.47 -12.39 -0.78
N ILE A 312 -6.38 -11.79 -1.25
CA ILE A 312 -5.25 -11.47 -0.36
C ILE A 312 -5.36 -10.00 0.06
N GLU A 313 -5.16 -9.76 1.32
CA GLU A 313 -5.20 -8.43 1.92
C GLU A 313 -3.98 -7.60 1.53
N ILE A 314 -4.21 -6.31 1.24
CA ILE A 314 -3.24 -5.26 1.46
C ILE A 314 -3.50 -4.72 2.87
N ASN A 315 -2.79 -5.26 3.86
CA ASN A 315 -2.86 -4.71 5.21
C ASN A 315 -2.21 -3.33 5.23
N ALA A 316 -3.05 -2.32 5.39
CA ALA A 316 -2.66 -0.92 5.26
C ALA A 316 -2.09 -0.34 6.57
N ASN A 317 -2.07 -1.12 7.66
CA ASN A 317 -1.45 -0.68 8.91
C ASN A 317 0.01 -0.29 8.64
N PRO A 318 0.45 0.93 8.99
CA PRO A 318 1.81 1.43 8.71
C PRO A 318 2.92 0.55 9.31
N GLN A 319 2.59 -0.26 10.32
CA GLN A 319 3.55 -1.22 10.88
C GLN A 319 3.67 -2.51 10.05
N ARG A 320 2.79 -2.76 9.09
CA ARG A 320 2.76 -3.98 8.27
C ARG A 320 3.02 -3.71 6.79
N LEU A 321 2.15 -2.96 6.12
CA LEU A 321 2.14 -2.75 4.66
C LEU A 321 2.34 -4.07 3.90
N ASP A 322 1.52 -5.06 4.23
CA ASP A 322 1.61 -6.46 3.83
C ASP A 322 0.38 -6.84 2.97
N LEU A 323 0.47 -7.36 1.80
CA LEU A 323 1.57 -7.97 1.08
C LEU A 323 2.46 -6.92 0.39
N ASP A 324 3.73 -7.30 0.13
CA ASP A 324 4.71 -6.43 -0.56
C ASP A 324 4.23 -6.01 -1.96
N TRP A 325 4.36 -4.72 -2.27
CA TRP A 325 3.89 -4.13 -3.53
C TRP A 325 4.48 -4.79 -4.80
N ARG A 326 5.68 -5.37 -4.72
CA ARG A 326 6.39 -6.00 -5.86
C ARG A 326 5.68 -7.24 -6.40
N LEU A 327 4.80 -7.84 -5.61
CA LEU A 327 4.11 -9.07 -5.98
C LEU A 327 2.78 -8.81 -6.69
N TRP A 328 2.19 -7.61 -6.51
CA TRP A 328 0.82 -7.35 -6.91
C TRP A 328 0.61 -7.35 -8.42
N ARG A 329 1.45 -6.65 -9.20
CA ARG A 329 1.26 -6.57 -10.66
C ARG A 329 1.07 -7.95 -11.29
N ARG A 330 2.02 -8.86 -11.05
CA ARG A 330 1.96 -10.22 -11.63
C ARG A 330 0.82 -11.06 -11.06
N ALA A 331 0.48 -10.89 -9.79
CA ALA A 331 -0.62 -11.60 -9.17
C ALA A 331 -1.97 -11.12 -9.74
N ALA A 332 -2.14 -9.82 -9.92
CA ALA A 332 -3.32 -9.21 -10.50
C ALA A 332 -3.53 -9.61 -11.97
N GLU A 333 -2.47 -9.59 -12.79
CA GLU A 333 -2.50 -10.08 -14.19
C GLU A 333 -2.96 -11.55 -14.29
N ARG A 334 -2.80 -12.33 -13.22
CA ARG A 334 -3.25 -13.73 -13.12
C ARG A 334 -4.64 -13.88 -12.50
N GLY A 335 -5.30 -12.77 -12.15
CA GLY A 335 -6.68 -12.77 -11.64
C GLY A 335 -6.80 -12.73 -10.12
N LEU A 336 -5.72 -12.48 -9.36
CA LEU A 336 -5.82 -12.26 -7.92
C LEU A 336 -6.57 -10.95 -7.64
N HIS A 337 -7.54 -11.00 -6.76
CA HIS A 337 -8.19 -9.82 -6.18
C HIS A 337 -7.58 -9.47 -4.84
N CYS A 338 -7.64 -8.19 -4.47
CA CYS A 338 -7.22 -7.71 -3.16
C CYS A 338 -8.32 -6.94 -2.42
N ALA A 339 -8.12 -6.77 -1.12
CA ALA A 339 -8.83 -5.81 -0.30
C ALA A 339 -7.82 -4.95 0.48
N ILE A 340 -8.05 -3.64 0.50
CA ILE A 340 -7.25 -2.69 1.27
C ILE A 340 -7.87 -2.58 2.65
N ASN A 341 -7.20 -3.12 3.65
CA ASN A 341 -7.72 -3.22 5.01
C ASN A 341 -6.80 -2.50 6.00
N PRO A 342 -7.33 -1.58 6.80
CA PRO A 342 -6.52 -0.79 7.73
C PRO A 342 -6.06 -1.59 8.95
N ASP A 343 -6.70 -2.74 9.27
CA ASP A 343 -6.46 -3.49 10.50
C ASP A 343 -6.58 -2.54 11.71
N ALA A 344 -7.69 -1.79 11.71
CA ALA A 344 -7.90 -0.69 12.63
C ALA A 344 -8.43 -1.20 13.97
N HIS A 345 -7.75 -0.82 15.06
CA HIS A 345 -8.13 -1.11 16.43
C HIS A 345 -8.75 0.11 17.14
N GLY A 346 -9.41 0.96 16.36
CA GLY A 346 -10.11 2.16 16.80
C GLY A 346 -10.31 3.14 15.64
N VAL A 347 -11.15 4.14 15.85
CA VAL A 347 -11.58 5.09 14.81
C VAL A 347 -10.40 5.78 14.11
N SER A 348 -9.34 6.13 14.84
CA SER A 348 -8.14 6.78 14.27
C SER A 348 -7.38 5.90 13.29
N GLY A 349 -7.51 4.57 13.38
CA GLY A 349 -6.85 3.62 12.51
C GLY A 349 -7.52 3.48 11.14
N LEU A 350 -8.78 3.89 11.00
CA LEU A 350 -9.51 3.75 9.74
C LEU A 350 -8.82 4.49 8.58
N ASP A 351 -8.18 5.63 8.85
CA ASP A 351 -7.46 6.42 7.84
C ASP A 351 -6.19 5.74 7.28
N TYR A 352 -5.72 4.65 7.90
CA TYR A 352 -4.59 3.87 7.38
C TYR A 352 -4.84 3.31 5.98
N PHE A 353 -6.10 3.17 5.55
CA PHE A 353 -6.42 2.73 4.19
C PHE A 353 -5.67 3.53 3.11
N ARG A 354 -5.35 4.81 3.36
CA ARG A 354 -4.57 5.66 2.43
C ARG A 354 -3.17 5.11 2.16
N ALA A 355 -2.53 4.55 3.19
CA ALA A 355 -1.24 3.88 3.02
C ALA A 355 -1.38 2.62 2.13
N GLY A 356 -2.47 1.87 2.30
CA GLY A 356 -2.80 0.73 1.45
C GLY A 356 -3.08 1.11 -0.01
N VAL A 357 -3.75 2.26 -0.24
CA VAL A 357 -3.93 2.82 -1.58
C VAL A 357 -2.57 3.09 -2.23
N ASN A 358 -1.60 3.66 -1.51
CA ASN A 358 -0.25 3.87 -2.04
C ASN A 358 0.44 2.55 -2.42
N ILE A 359 0.24 1.48 -1.64
CA ILE A 359 0.74 0.13 -1.99
C ILE A 359 0.04 -0.39 -3.27
N ALA A 360 -1.28 -0.20 -3.41
CA ALA A 360 -2.03 -0.58 -4.60
C ALA A 360 -1.55 0.17 -5.84
N ARG A 361 -1.34 1.50 -5.75
CA ARG A 361 -0.79 2.35 -6.82
C ARG A 361 0.59 1.83 -7.25
N LYS A 362 1.49 1.63 -6.30
CA LYS A 362 2.83 1.11 -6.55
C LYS A 362 2.83 -0.33 -7.10
N GLY A 363 1.83 -1.10 -6.74
CA GLY A 363 1.60 -2.47 -7.20
C GLY A 363 0.86 -2.58 -8.55
N TRP A 364 0.56 -1.47 -9.23
CA TRP A 364 -0.15 -1.43 -10.52
C TRP A 364 -1.58 -2.00 -10.47
N LEU A 365 -2.24 -1.93 -9.31
CA LEU A 365 -3.57 -2.49 -9.13
C LEU A 365 -4.66 -1.58 -9.69
N PRO A 366 -5.46 -2.03 -10.66
CA PRO A 366 -6.62 -1.30 -11.14
C PRO A 366 -7.79 -1.44 -10.15
N ALA A 367 -8.70 -0.47 -10.13
CA ALA A 367 -9.81 -0.40 -9.19
C ALA A 367 -10.73 -1.63 -9.22
N GLU A 368 -10.91 -2.27 -10.37
CA GLU A 368 -11.77 -3.46 -10.56
C GLU A 368 -11.24 -4.71 -9.84
N GLN A 369 -9.95 -4.76 -9.52
CA GLN A 369 -9.34 -5.85 -8.73
C GLN A 369 -9.32 -5.58 -7.23
N VAL A 370 -9.71 -4.37 -6.81
CA VAL A 370 -9.79 -3.96 -5.40
C VAL A 370 -11.24 -4.05 -4.93
N LEU A 371 -11.53 -4.98 -4.02
CA LEU A 371 -12.91 -5.19 -3.51
C LEU A 371 -13.51 -3.92 -2.95
N ASN A 372 -12.71 -3.13 -2.26
CA ASN A 372 -13.10 -1.87 -1.61
C ASN A 372 -13.64 -0.78 -2.57
N CYS A 373 -13.37 -0.92 -3.88
CA CYS A 373 -13.89 0.00 -4.90
C CYS A 373 -15.31 -0.32 -5.36
N ARG A 374 -15.87 -1.47 -4.92
CA ARG A 374 -17.25 -1.86 -5.20
C ARG A 374 -18.19 -1.15 -4.24
N ASP A 375 -19.43 -0.88 -4.73
CA ASP A 375 -20.52 -0.46 -3.86
C ASP A 375 -20.95 -1.59 -2.91
N GLN A 376 -21.73 -1.27 -1.90
CA GLN A 376 -22.24 -2.23 -0.92
C GLN A 376 -22.88 -3.44 -1.61
N ALA A 377 -23.76 -3.24 -2.57
CA ALA A 377 -24.43 -4.33 -3.30
C ALA A 377 -23.43 -5.19 -4.11
N GLY A 378 -22.36 -4.59 -4.62
CA GLY A 378 -21.27 -5.30 -5.30
C GLY A 378 -20.46 -6.18 -4.35
N VAL A 379 -20.24 -5.72 -3.12
CA VAL A 379 -19.59 -6.50 -2.06
C VAL A 379 -20.49 -7.65 -1.60
N GLU A 380 -21.79 -7.40 -1.36
CA GLU A 380 -22.77 -8.45 -1.02
C GLU A 380 -22.79 -9.56 -2.07
N ARG A 381 -22.85 -9.19 -3.35
CA ARG A 381 -22.78 -10.17 -4.46
C ARG A 381 -21.45 -10.93 -4.50
N TRP A 382 -20.35 -10.30 -4.10
CA TRP A 382 -19.05 -10.96 -4.03
C TRP A 382 -19.04 -12.04 -2.95
N PHE A 383 -19.50 -11.70 -1.74
CA PHE A 383 -19.56 -12.64 -0.62
C PHE A 383 -20.55 -13.78 -0.88
N ALA A 384 -21.74 -13.49 -1.43
CA ALA A 384 -22.75 -14.50 -1.74
C ALA A 384 -22.33 -15.56 -2.78
N LYS A 385 -21.33 -15.29 -3.62
CA LYS A 385 -20.80 -16.29 -4.57
C LYS A 385 -19.95 -17.37 -3.90
N ARG A 386 -19.59 -17.17 -2.65
CA ARG A 386 -18.73 -18.07 -1.89
C ARG A 386 -19.47 -18.86 -0.81
N GLN A 387 -20.70 -18.47 -0.50
CA GLN A 387 -21.62 -19.22 0.34
C GLN A 387 -22.39 -20.28 -0.50
#